data_e9f7a7c9d402d3dcdb2e1adabc532814
#
_entry.id   e9f7a7c9d402d3dcdb2e1adabc532814
#
_cell.length_a   1.000
_cell.length_b   1.000
_cell.length_c   1.000
_cell.angle_alpha   90.00
_cell.angle_beta   90.00
_cell.angle_gamma   90.00
#
_symmetry.space_group_name_H-M   'P 1'
#
loop_
_entity.id
_entity.type
_entity.pdbx_description
1 polymer ?
#
loop_
_entity_poly.entity_id
_entity_poly.type
_entity_poly.pdbx_seq_one_letter_code
_entity_poly.pdbx_strand_id
1 'polypeptide(L)'
;MKKITTAASLLLALILTGALMLAGCKKDVSINNAQSDTPQETAATQEATTDEAESEAIFDDVFNITASMNSSQVGEDLGMNANVSGLFELGSTNPTNQVRCFTISVVPNIPGVFPKTVTIDFGTGCLCRDGKYRKGKIVSIYTNRMTVPGAKVSTTFVGYFVDSFKVEGTHITENTSTSNMQGWKVQVINGKITNTNNNRWRQWNSLKNVLQIEGNGTVHFPLDDVYKITGNAHGSNSGGHTWSSLVVDPLIKKFSCRWIVQGKVRLSRDNREALLDYGNGTCDNVAVIFINGVPHIITL
;
A
#
# COMPACT_ATOMS: atom_id res chain seq x y z
N MET A 1 23.98 24.61 -85.88
CA MET A 1 23.18 25.08 -87.04
C MET A 1 21.74 25.27 -86.58
N LYS A 2 21.24 26.44 -86.98
CA LYS A 2 19.83 26.84 -87.07
C LYS A 2 19.02 26.83 -85.80
N LYS A 3 18.73 27.97 -85.17
CA LYS A 3 17.76 29.02 -85.60
C LYS A 3 16.31 28.51 -85.45
N ILE A 4 15.43 29.13 -84.82
CA ILE A 4 14.72 30.41 -84.81
C ILE A 4 13.28 30.08 -84.42
N THR A 5 12.45 30.72 -83.83
CA THR A 5 11.97 32.02 -83.46
C THR A 5 10.51 31.86 -82.86
N THR A 6 10.29 32.72 -81.95
CA THR A 6 9.08 33.59 -81.78
C THR A 6 7.66 33.04 -82.01
N ALA A 7 6.76 33.26 -81.08
CA ALA A 7 5.79 34.35 -81.13
C ALA A 7 4.85 34.39 -79.92
N ALA A 8 4.63 35.56 -79.47
CA ALA A 8 3.71 35.98 -78.49
C ALA A 8 2.25 35.89 -79.01
N SER A 9 1.32 35.60 -78.14
CA SER A 9 -0.07 36.06 -78.25
C SER A 9 -0.74 36.15 -76.91
N LEU A 10 -1.09 37.33 -76.55
CA LEU A 10 -1.99 37.71 -75.48
C LEU A 10 -3.39 37.06 -75.70
N LEU A 11 -3.96 36.56 -74.67
CA LEU A 11 -5.43 36.51 -74.53
C LEU A 11 -5.81 36.62 -73.05
N LEU A 12 -6.41 37.75 -72.82
CA LEU A 12 -7.02 38.20 -71.59
C LEU A 12 -8.26 37.35 -71.30
N ALA A 13 -8.35 36.67 -70.18
CA ALA A 13 -9.57 36.05 -69.71
C ALA A 13 -9.74 36.29 -68.21
N LEU A 14 -10.82 36.95 -67.90
CA LEU A 14 -11.38 37.33 -66.61
C LEU A 14 -11.37 36.17 -65.63
N ILE A 15 -10.75 36.37 -64.47
CA ILE A 15 -10.80 35.42 -63.35
C ILE A 15 -11.73 35.98 -62.31
N LEU A 16 -12.81 35.28 -62.15
CA LEU A 16 -13.78 35.41 -61.06
C LEU A 16 -13.12 34.92 -59.79
N THR A 17 -12.78 35.82 -58.88
CA THR A 17 -12.23 35.51 -57.58
C THR A 17 -13.26 34.92 -56.67
N GLY A 18 -13.27 33.60 -56.56
CA GLY A 18 -13.93 32.86 -55.47
C GLY A 18 -13.07 32.82 -54.23
N ALA A 19 -13.27 33.74 -53.31
CA ALA A 19 -12.65 33.68 -51.99
C ALA A 19 -13.32 32.55 -51.17
N LEU A 20 -12.69 31.36 -51.12
CA LEU A 20 -13.02 30.34 -50.12
C LEU A 20 -12.58 30.83 -48.76
N MET A 21 -13.50 31.31 -47.98
CA MET A 21 -13.32 31.51 -46.53
C MET A 21 -13.19 30.15 -45.90
N LEU A 22 -11.99 29.66 -45.66
CA LEU A 22 -11.69 28.62 -44.71
C LEU A 22 -11.98 29.16 -43.33
N ALA A 23 -13.23 29.04 -42.87
CA ALA A 23 -13.54 29.18 -41.47
C ALA A 23 -12.89 28.02 -40.75
N GLY A 24 -11.62 28.19 -40.38
CA GLY A 24 -10.96 27.33 -39.40
C GLY A 24 -11.68 27.50 -38.08
N CYS A 25 -12.50 26.52 -37.70
CA CYS A 25 -12.87 26.35 -36.31
C CYS A 25 -11.57 26.20 -35.51
N LYS A 26 -11.06 27.30 -35.00
CA LYS A 26 -10.19 27.24 -33.82
C LYS A 26 -11.07 26.61 -32.75
N LYS A 27 -10.85 25.32 -32.50
CA LYS A 27 -11.24 24.69 -31.26
C LYS A 27 -10.42 25.44 -30.22
N ASP A 28 -11.00 26.45 -29.63
CA ASP A 28 -10.51 27.01 -28.41
C ASP A 28 -10.48 25.85 -27.43
N VAL A 29 -9.32 25.23 -27.27
CA VAL A 29 -9.03 24.45 -26.09
C VAL A 29 -9.12 25.50 -24.98
N SER A 30 -10.32 25.59 -24.38
CA SER A 30 -10.44 26.23 -23.10
C SER A 30 -9.42 25.49 -22.23
N ILE A 31 -8.28 26.10 -22.03
CA ILE A 31 -7.44 25.81 -20.90
C ILE A 31 -8.38 26.09 -19.75
N ASN A 32 -9.04 25.02 -19.26
CA ASN A 32 -9.70 25.10 -17.98
C ASN A 32 -8.64 25.73 -17.07
N ASN A 33 -8.91 26.96 -16.64
CA ASN A 33 -8.14 27.57 -15.58
C ASN A 33 -8.07 26.52 -14.51
N ALA A 34 -6.91 25.89 -14.35
CA ALA A 34 -6.64 25.05 -13.21
C ALA A 34 -6.82 26.02 -12.02
N GLN A 35 -8.01 25.97 -11.44
CA GLN A 35 -8.34 26.80 -10.28
C GLN A 35 -7.30 26.38 -9.26
N SER A 36 -6.39 27.29 -8.91
CA SER A 36 -5.37 27.00 -7.90
C SER A 36 -6.09 26.58 -6.64
N ASP A 37 -5.75 25.40 -6.11
CA ASP A 37 -6.35 24.90 -4.89
C ASP A 37 -6.24 25.97 -3.79
N THR A 38 -7.31 26.14 -3.04
CA THR A 38 -7.25 26.96 -1.83
C THR A 38 -6.32 26.30 -0.81
N PRO A 39 -5.72 27.04 0.12
CA PRO A 39 -4.90 26.45 1.19
C PRO A 39 -5.64 25.34 1.95
N GLN A 40 -6.96 25.46 2.13
CA GLN A 40 -7.81 24.47 2.79
C GLN A 40 -7.91 23.17 1.96
N GLU A 41 -8.06 23.29 0.66
CA GLU A 41 -8.13 22.13 -0.25
C GLU A 41 -6.79 21.40 -0.34
N THR A 42 -5.68 22.15 -0.38
CA THR A 42 -4.33 21.58 -0.32
C THR A 42 -4.12 20.83 0.99
N ALA A 43 -4.47 21.44 2.13
CA ALA A 43 -4.37 20.81 3.44
C ALA A 43 -5.21 19.52 3.53
N ALA A 44 -6.45 19.55 3.03
CA ALA A 44 -7.32 18.38 3.01
C ALA A 44 -6.80 17.25 2.10
N THR A 45 -6.18 17.59 0.98
CA THR A 45 -5.55 16.61 0.09
C THR A 45 -4.29 16.01 0.72
N GLN A 46 -3.48 16.85 1.38
CA GLN A 46 -2.32 16.39 2.13
C GLN A 46 -2.73 15.46 3.28
N GLU A 47 -3.78 15.81 4.03
CA GLU A 47 -4.31 14.97 5.11
C GLU A 47 -4.78 13.61 4.58
N ALA A 48 -5.61 13.57 3.53
CA ALA A 48 -6.09 12.32 2.94
C ALA A 48 -4.93 11.44 2.43
N THR A 49 -3.88 12.05 1.89
CA THR A 49 -2.69 11.31 1.41
C THR A 49 -1.87 10.78 2.58
N THR A 50 -1.75 11.52 3.67
CA THR A 50 -1.11 11.05 4.90
C THR A 50 -1.91 9.90 5.52
N ASP A 51 -3.24 10.02 5.58
CA ASP A 51 -4.13 8.96 6.06
C ASP A 51 -4.00 7.67 5.23
N GLU A 52 -3.83 7.78 3.90
CA GLU A 52 -3.54 6.62 3.02
C GLU A 52 -2.22 5.95 3.42
N ALA A 53 -1.13 6.72 3.50
CA ALA A 53 0.20 6.20 3.81
C ALA A 53 0.28 5.53 5.19
N GLU A 54 -0.33 6.14 6.22
CA GLU A 54 -0.38 5.57 7.57
C GLU A 54 -1.27 4.32 7.63
N SER A 55 -2.37 4.28 6.87
CA SER A 55 -3.23 3.09 6.79
C SER A 55 -2.49 1.92 6.16
N GLU A 56 -1.77 2.17 5.05
CA GLU A 56 -0.90 1.17 4.42
C GLU A 56 0.10 0.61 5.45
N ALA A 57 0.82 1.48 6.18
CA ALA A 57 1.84 1.07 7.14
C ALA A 57 1.27 0.25 8.32
N ILE A 58 0.06 0.56 8.80
CA ILE A 58 -0.58 -0.15 9.91
C ILE A 58 -1.07 -1.54 9.46
N PHE A 59 -1.71 -1.66 8.29
CA PHE A 59 -2.19 -2.95 7.82
C PHE A 59 -1.07 -3.82 7.22
N ASP A 60 0.01 -3.22 6.73
CA ASP A 60 1.23 -3.94 6.37
C ASP A 60 1.91 -4.57 7.61
N ASP A 61 1.86 -3.89 8.77
CA ASP A 61 2.28 -4.48 10.05
C ASP A 61 1.46 -5.73 10.40
N VAL A 62 0.15 -5.73 10.15
CA VAL A 62 -0.71 -6.91 10.34
C VAL A 62 -0.31 -8.05 9.41
N PHE A 63 -0.02 -7.75 8.14
CA PHE A 63 0.53 -8.74 7.20
C PHE A 63 1.81 -9.37 7.74
N ASN A 64 2.75 -8.54 8.18
CA ASN A 64 4.02 -9.01 8.74
C ASN A 64 3.81 -9.87 10.00
N ILE A 65 2.90 -9.47 10.90
CA ILE A 65 2.56 -10.26 12.11
C ILE A 65 2.00 -11.63 11.72
N THR A 66 1.03 -11.69 10.81
CA THR A 66 0.41 -12.95 10.39
C THR A 66 1.37 -13.82 9.59
N ALA A 67 2.18 -13.22 8.74
CA ALA A 67 3.26 -13.92 8.03
C ALA A 67 4.34 -14.45 8.98
N SER A 68 4.58 -13.75 10.10
CA SER A 68 5.57 -14.11 11.13
C SER A 68 5.18 -15.26 12.02
N MET A 69 3.91 -15.60 12.14
CA MET A 69 3.42 -16.65 13.05
C MET A 69 3.97 -18.04 12.76
N ASN A 70 4.78 -18.14 11.74
CA ASN A 70 5.33 -19.37 11.23
C ASN A 70 6.50 -19.96 12.04
N SER A 71 7.06 -19.27 13.00
CA SER A 71 8.44 -19.52 13.39
C SER A 71 8.68 -20.22 14.70
N SER A 72 7.67 -20.55 15.50
CA SER A 72 7.92 -21.30 16.73
C SER A 72 6.76 -22.18 17.10
N GLN A 73 6.94 -23.48 17.27
CA GLN A 73 5.98 -24.50 17.76
C GLN A 73 4.59 -24.56 17.07
N VAL A 74 4.12 -23.46 16.50
CA VAL A 74 2.86 -23.33 15.76
C VAL A 74 3.11 -23.27 14.26
N GLY A 75 4.29 -22.82 13.86
CA GLY A 75 4.62 -22.44 12.50
C GLY A 75 4.72 -23.57 11.49
N GLU A 76 5.31 -24.69 11.87
CA GLU A 76 5.43 -25.85 10.97
C GLU A 76 4.07 -26.33 10.47
N ASP A 77 3.05 -26.20 11.33
CA ASP A 77 1.70 -26.65 11.00
C ASP A 77 0.89 -25.62 10.19
N LEU A 78 1.21 -24.34 10.30
CA LEU A 78 0.57 -23.28 9.52
C LEU A 78 1.21 -23.10 8.13
N GLY A 79 2.41 -23.68 7.90
CA GLY A 79 3.12 -23.62 6.64
C GLY A 79 3.61 -22.22 6.27
N MET A 80 3.83 -21.38 7.25
CA MET A 80 4.45 -20.06 7.10
C MET A 80 5.90 -20.13 7.59
N ASN A 81 6.84 -19.45 6.99
CA ASN A 81 8.27 -19.61 7.23
C ASN A 81 8.71 -19.33 8.67
N ALA A 82 9.41 -20.28 9.24
CA ALA A 82 9.53 -20.58 10.67
C ALA A 82 10.44 -19.69 11.53
N ASN A 83 11.02 -18.59 11.07
CA ASN A 83 12.05 -17.88 11.84
C ASN A 83 11.77 -16.41 12.17
N VAL A 84 10.52 -16.05 12.34
CA VAL A 84 10.15 -14.68 12.70
C VAL A 84 9.95 -14.48 14.20
N SER A 85 10.26 -15.47 15.02
CA SER A 85 10.58 -15.19 16.44
C SER A 85 11.59 -14.04 16.57
N GLY A 86 12.44 -13.84 15.56
CA GLY A 86 13.36 -12.72 15.48
C GLY A 86 12.72 -11.35 15.37
N LEU A 87 11.63 -11.12 14.65
CA LEU A 87 11.05 -9.77 14.52
C LEU A 87 10.27 -9.32 15.75
N PHE A 88 9.54 -10.23 16.36
CA PHE A 88 8.97 -9.98 17.68
C PHE A 88 10.01 -10.16 18.80
N GLU A 89 11.15 -10.77 18.50
CA GLU A 89 12.20 -11.12 19.42
C GLU A 89 13.55 -10.40 19.18
N LEU A 90 13.69 -9.54 18.17
CA LEU A 90 14.90 -8.73 17.96
C LEU A 90 15.03 -7.66 19.04
N GLY A 91 15.91 -7.89 20.01
CA GLY A 91 16.28 -6.83 20.95
C GLY A 91 16.72 -7.25 22.37
N SER A 92 16.78 -8.55 22.71
CA SER A 92 17.42 -8.95 23.98
C SER A 92 18.81 -9.55 23.74
N THR A 93 19.83 -8.87 24.19
CA THR A 93 21.21 -9.37 24.27
C THR A 93 21.43 -10.42 25.37
N ASN A 94 20.33 -10.86 26.05
CA ASN A 94 20.41 -11.83 27.14
C ASN A 94 19.53 -13.06 26.83
N PRO A 95 20.11 -14.21 26.46
CA PRO A 95 19.37 -15.40 26.04
C PRO A 95 18.60 -16.12 27.15
N THR A 96 18.71 -15.70 28.42
CA THR A 96 18.16 -16.44 29.55
C THR A 96 16.87 -15.91 30.15
N ASN A 97 16.35 -14.75 29.70
CA ASN A 97 15.09 -14.17 30.23
C ASN A 97 14.22 -13.56 29.12
N GLN A 98 13.83 -14.37 28.14
CA GLN A 98 12.94 -13.92 27.07
C GLN A 98 11.47 -14.07 27.50
N VAL A 99 10.97 -13.11 28.27
CA VAL A 99 9.51 -13.01 28.48
C VAL A 99 8.92 -12.48 27.19
N ARG A 100 8.15 -13.33 26.49
CA ARG A 100 7.34 -12.92 25.35
C ARG A 100 6.36 -11.84 25.81
N CYS A 101 6.26 -10.79 25.02
CA CYS A 101 5.33 -9.68 25.26
C CYS A 101 3.87 -10.06 24.99
N PHE A 102 3.60 -11.24 24.44
CA PHE A 102 2.27 -11.72 24.08
C PHE A 102 2.15 -13.24 24.30
N THR A 103 0.94 -13.73 24.37
CA THR A 103 0.63 -15.17 24.34
C THR A 103 0.03 -15.56 23.00
N ILE A 104 0.20 -16.83 22.61
CA ILE A 104 -0.39 -17.40 21.42
C ILE A 104 -1.22 -18.59 21.81
N SER A 105 -2.46 -18.68 21.29
CA SER A 105 -3.28 -19.87 21.36
C SER A 105 -3.72 -20.31 19.97
N VAL A 106 -3.84 -21.63 19.76
CA VAL A 106 -4.23 -22.25 18.49
C VAL A 106 -5.32 -23.27 18.75
N VAL A 107 -6.42 -23.17 18.00
CA VAL A 107 -7.56 -24.09 18.10
C VAL A 107 -8.03 -24.48 16.69
N PRO A 108 -8.15 -25.78 16.37
CA PRO A 108 -7.64 -26.92 17.13
C PRO A 108 -6.11 -26.97 17.12
N ASN A 109 -5.50 -27.40 18.23
CA ASN A 109 -4.08 -27.64 18.35
C ASN A 109 -3.72 -29.08 17.96
N ILE A 110 -4.14 -29.49 16.77
CA ILE A 110 -3.90 -30.82 16.18
C ILE A 110 -3.19 -30.61 14.85
N PRO A 111 -2.01 -31.20 14.64
CA PRO A 111 -1.28 -31.09 13.38
C PRO A 111 -2.13 -31.47 12.17
N GLY A 112 -2.06 -30.70 11.09
CA GLY A 112 -2.74 -30.96 9.82
C GLY A 112 -4.26 -30.73 9.82
N VAL A 113 -4.88 -30.41 10.96
CA VAL A 113 -6.32 -30.14 11.04
C VAL A 113 -6.60 -28.64 10.83
N PHE A 114 -7.41 -28.33 9.83
CA PHE A 114 -7.87 -26.98 9.48
C PHE A 114 -9.40 -26.93 9.40
N PRO A 115 -10.04 -25.74 9.55
CA PRO A 115 -9.40 -24.45 9.79
C PRO A 115 -8.81 -24.33 11.20
N LYS A 116 -7.75 -23.50 11.34
CA LYS A 116 -7.16 -23.18 12.63
C LYS A 116 -7.44 -21.73 13.00
N THR A 117 -7.84 -21.49 14.24
CA THR A 117 -7.89 -20.15 14.81
C THR A 117 -6.65 -19.92 15.66
N VAL A 118 -5.88 -18.89 15.29
CA VAL A 118 -4.71 -18.42 16.02
C VAL A 118 -5.05 -17.10 16.69
N THR A 119 -4.89 -17.03 18.00
CA THR A 119 -5.07 -15.79 18.75
C THR A 119 -3.74 -15.35 19.32
N ILE A 120 -3.34 -14.12 19.01
CA ILE A 120 -2.22 -13.41 19.61
C ILE A 120 -2.81 -12.45 20.62
N ASP A 121 -2.48 -12.60 21.88
CA ASP A 121 -3.00 -11.79 22.98
C ASP A 121 -1.87 -10.97 23.61
N PHE A 122 -1.91 -9.65 23.41
CA PHE A 122 -0.99 -8.68 24.00
C PHE A 122 -1.46 -8.21 25.39
N GLY A 123 -2.57 -8.74 25.91
CA GLY A 123 -3.12 -8.41 27.21
C GLY A 123 -3.48 -6.93 27.34
N THR A 124 -3.15 -6.36 28.50
CA THR A 124 -3.36 -4.94 28.81
C THR A 124 -2.38 -4.02 28.11
N GLY A 125 -1.33 -4.57 27.50
CA GLY A 125 -0.37 -3.89 26.67
C GLY A 125 1.07 -4.17 27.02
N CYS A 126 1.92 -4.17 26.01
CA CYS A 126 3.36 -4.38 26.15
C CYS A 126 4.14 -3.71 25.03
N LEU A 127 5.38 -3.31 25.31
CA LEU A 127 6.33 -2.83 24.32
C LEU A 127 6.97 -4.05 23.64
N CYS A 128 6.68 -4.21 22.35
CA CYS A 128 7.23 -5.27 21.53
C CYS A 128 8.69 -4.92 21.11
N ARG A 129 9.43 -5.90 20.65
CA ARG A 129 10.84 -5.73 20.28
C ARG A 129 11.08 -4.87 19.04
N ASP A 130 10.09 -4.77 18.17
CA ASP A 130 10.06 -3.84 17.03
C ASP A 130 9.83 -2.38 17.45
N GLY A 131 9.81 -2.10 18.77
CA GLY A 131 9.61 -0.77 19.33
C GLY A 131 8.17 -0.30 19.37
N LYS A 132 7.19 -1.12 18.92
CA LYS A 132 5.76 -0.78 18.95
C LYS A 132 5.12 -1.26 20.26
N TYR A 133 4.28 -0.41 20.85
CA TYR A 133 3.44 -0.80 21.97
C TYR A 133 2.12 -1.37 21.45
N ARG A 134 1.81 -2.62 21.83
CA ARG A 134 0.57 -3.28 21.40
C ARG A 134 -0.25 -3.73 22.61
N LYS A 135 -1.58 -3.68 22.47
CA LYS A 135 -2.53 -4.24 23.44
C LYS A 135 -3.74 -4.84 22.74
N GLY A 136 -4.50 -5.70 23.47
CA GLY A 136 -5.65 -6.41 22.92
C GLY A 136 -5.23 -7.62 22.12
N LYS A 137 -6.08 -8.07 21.18
CA LYS A 137 -5.89 -9.34 20.48
C LYS A 137 -6.01 -9.21 18.99
N ILE A 138 -5.20 -10.02 18.30
CA ILE A 138 -5.32 -10.33 16.88
C ILE A 138 -5.81 -11.77 16.78
N VAL A 139 -6.90 -11.98 16.05
CA VAL A 139 -7.53 -13.31 15.86
C VAL A 139 -7.50 -13.64 14.37
N SER A 140 -6.80 -14.71 14.01
CA SER A 140 -6.57 -15.12 12.63
C SER A 140 -7.09 -16.53 12.38
N ILE A 141 -7.94 -16.71 11.37
CA ILE A 141 -8.48 -18.00 10.95
C ILE A 141 -7.78 -18.43 9.66
N TYR A 142 -7.06 -19.54 9.72
CA TYR A 142 -6.33 -20.14 8.62
C TYR A 142 -7.14 -21.29 8.00
N THR A 143 -7.42 -21.21 6.71
CA THR A 143 -8.17 -22.27 5.99
C THR A 143 -7.30 -23.48 5.65
N ASN A 144 -6.00 -23.29 5.54
CA ASN A 144 -4.98 -24.30 5.27
C ASN A 144 -3.59 -23.73 5.62
N ARG A 145 -2.54 -24.53 5.42
CA ARG A 145 -1.15 -24.04 5.46
C ARG A 145 -0.94 -22.94 4.42
N MET A 146 -0.33 -21.85 4.80
CA MET A 146 -0.12 -20.71 3.89
C MET A 146 0.93 -20.97 2.80
N THR A 147 1.60 -22.12 2.81
CA THR A 147 2.41 -22.61 1.68
C THR A 147 1.56 -23.24 0.57
N VAL A 148 0.29 -23.55 0.82
CA VAL A 148 -0.61 -24.14 -0.16
C VAL A 148 -1.28 -23.03 -0.97
N PRO A 149 -1.14 -22.99 -2.29
CA PRO A 149 -1.84 -22.03 -3.14
C PRO A 149 -3.36 -22.06 -2.89
N GLY A 150 -3.98 -20.89 -2.78
CA GLY A 150 -5.39 -20.73 -2.46
C GLY A 150 -5.71 -20.74 -0.95
N ALA A 151 -4.73 -21.06 -0.09
CA ALA A 151 -4.91 -20.93 1.37
C ALA A 151 -5.15 -19.47 1.74
N LYS A 152 -6.02 -19.26 2.74
CA LYS A 152 -6.41 -17.93 3.21
C LYS A 152 -6.22 -17.82 4.71
N VAL A 153 -5.83 -16.63 5.16
CA VAL A 153 -5.92 -16.21 6.54
C VAL A 153 -6.81 -14.98 6.63
N SER A 154 -7.83 -15.06 7.49
CA SER A 154 -8.72 -13.94 7.78
C SER A 154 -8.48 -13.47 9.21
N THR A 155 -8.06 -12.24 9.36
CA THR A 155 -7.61 -11.64 10.63
C THR A 155 -8.58 -10.55 11.06
N THR A 156 -9.01 -10.61 12.32
CA THR A 156 -9.85 -9.61 12.98
C THR A 156 -9.21 -9.16 14.29
N PHE A 157 -9.73 -8.08 14.87
CA PHE A 157 -9.13 -7.38 16.00
C PHE A 157 -10.11 -7.30 17.17
N VAL A 158 -9.64 -7.60 18.38
CA VAL A 158 -10.44 -7.51 19.62
C VAL A 158 -9.75 -6.54 20.58
N GLY A 159 -10.25 -5.29 20.61
CA GLY A 159 -9.63 -4.24 21.42
C GLY A 159 -8.16 -4.03 21.10
N TYR A 160 -7.77 -4.22 19.83
CA TYR A 160 -6.37 -4.14 19.39
C TYR A 160 -5.94 -2.71 19.15
N PHE A 161 -4.76 -2.42 19.65
CA PHE A 161 -4.09 -1.15 19.45
C PHE A 161 -2.62 -1.39 19.09
N VAL A 162 -2.10 -0.55 18.24
CA VAL A 162 -0.67 -0.38 17.98
C VAL A 162 -0.31 1.08 18.21
N ASP A 163 0.59 1.33 19.14
CA ASP A 163 0.91 2.66 19.64
C ASP A 163 -0.36 3.42 20.08
N SER A 164 -0.61 4.61 19.54
CA SER A 164 -1.82 5.39 19.79
C SER A 164 -3.00 5.05 18.89
N PHE A 165 -2.91 4.01 18.05
CA PHE A 165 -3.93 3.71 17.05
C PHE A 165 -4.73 2.47 17.43
N LYS A 166 -6.06 2.63 17.59
CA LYS A 166 -7.00 1.51 17.62
C LYS A 166 -7.23 1.02 16.20
N VAL A 167 -7.13 -0.29 15.99
CA VAL A 167 -7.30 -0.93 14.68
C VAL A 167 -8.51 -1.84 14.70
N GLU A 168 -9.37 -1.71 13.71
CA GLU A 168 -10.61 -2.47 13.54
C GLU A 168 -10.77 -2.87 12.06
N GLY A 169 -11.65 -3.84 11.78
CA GLY A 169 -11.93 -4.34 10.43
C GLY A 169 -11.45 -5.77 10.22
N THR A 170 -11.32 -6.16 8.96
CA THR A 170 -10.87 -7.50 8.57
C THR A 170 -9.72 -7.39 7.58
N HIS A 171 -8.63 -8.08 7.86
CA HIS A 171 -7.49 -8.22 6.97
C HIS A 171 -7.43 -9.66 6.45
N ILE A 172 -7.41 -9.84 5.13
CA ILE A 172 -7.41 -11.15 4.49
C ILE A 172 -6.15 -11.27 3.64
N THR A 173 -5.39 -12.36 3.84
CA THR A 173 -4.27 -12.74 2.98
C THR A 173 -4.60 -14.08 2.32
N GLU A 174 -4.48 -14.15 1.00
CA GLU A 174 -4.63 -15.35 0.20
C GLU A 174 -3.30 -15.67 -0.49
N ASN A 175 -2.82 -16.90 -0.37
CA ASN A 175 -1.65 -17.34 -1.11
C ASN A 175 -2.00 -17.50 -2.60
N THR A 176 -1.37 -16.70 -3.44
CA THR A 176 -1.48 -16.74 -4.91
C THR A 176 -0.20 -17.23 -5.58
N SER A 177 0.69 -17.88 -4.81
CA SER A 177 1.97 -18.38 -5.30
C SER A 177 1.78 -19.38 -6.44
N THR A 178 2.73 -19.37 -7.35
CA THR A 178 2.91 -20.35 -8.41
C THR A 178 4.20 -21.16 -8.17
N SER A 179 4.50 -22.11 -9.04
CA SER A 179 5.74 -22.91 -8.93
C SER A 179 7.02 -22.07 -8.94
N ASN A 180 6.98 -20.87 -9.53
CA ASN A 180 8.17 -20.04 -9.75
C ASN A 180 8.17 -18.72 -8.98
N MET A 181 7.05 -18.35 -8.34
CA MET A 181 6.91 -17.06 -7.67
C MET A 181 6.07 -17.19 -6.42
N GLN A 182 6.52 -16.61 -5.32
CA GLN A 182 5.73 -16.45 -4.12
C GLN A 182 4.93 -15.16 -4.20
N GLY A 183 3.63 -15.26 -3.96
CA GLY A 183 2.76 -14.10 -4.04
C GLY A 183 1.54 -14.23 -3.14
N TRP A 184 0.98 -13.08 -2.80
CA TRP A 184 -0.20 -12.98 -1.96
C TRP A 184 -1.14 -11.92 -2.51
N LYS A 185 -2.41 -12.19 -2.36
CA LYS A 185 -3.47 -11.19 -2.49
C LYS A 185 -3.85 -10.75 -1.09
N VAL A 186 -3.69 -9.47 -0.80
CA VAL A 186 -3.98 -8.88 0.52
C VAL A 186 -5.17 -7.94 0.37
N GLN A 187 -6.15 -8.08 1.24
CA GLN A 187 -7.35 -7.28 1.22
C GLN A 187 -7.68 -6.78 2.62
N VAL A 188 -8.01 -5.51 2.73
CA VAL A 188 -8.60 -4.92 3.95
C VAL A 188 -10.05 -4.57 3.68
N ILE A 189 -10.93 -5.03 4.54
CA ILE A 189 -12.38 -4.81 4.45
C ILE A 189 -12.83 -4.08 5.70
N ASN A 190 -13.50 -2.93 5.52
CA ASN A 190 -14.00 -2.09 6.61
C ASN A 190 -12.92 -1.78 7.65
N GLY A 191 -11.68 -1.60 7.19
CA GLY A 191 -10.57 -1.16 8.05
C GLY A 191 -10.93 0.18 8.69
N LYS A 192 -10.75 0.30 10.00
CA LYS A 192 -10.91 1.56 10.71
C LYS A 192 -9.75 1.74 11.68
N ILE A 193 -9.13 2.90 11.59
CA ILE A 193 -8.02 3.29 12.45
C ILE A 193 -8.43 4.56 13.19
N THR A 194 -8.38 4.54 14.51
CA THR A 194 -8.70 5.68 15.36
C THR A 194 -7.47 6.09 16.17
N ASN A 195 -7.02 7.31 16.01
CA ASN A 195 -5.96 7.89 16.84
C ASN A 195 -6.56 8.28 18.19
N THR A 196 -6.11 7.64 19.26
CA THR A 196 -6.66 7.84 20.63
C THR A 196 -6.23 9.15 21.27
N ASN A 197 -5.22 9.84 20.72
CA ASN A 197 -4.76 11.12 21.26
C ASN A 197 -5.68 12.28 20.89
N ASN A 198 -6.38 12.19 19.75
CA ASN A 198 -7.21 13.27 19.23
C ASN A 198 -8.59 12.80 18.73
N ASN A 199 -8.91 11.51 18.87
CA ASN A 199 -10.14 10.86 18.39
C ASN A 199 -10.40 10.99 16.88
N ARG A 200 -9.40 11.37 16.08
CA ARG A 200 -9.52 11.35 14.63
C ARG A 200 -9.52 9.91 14.15
N TRP A 201 -10.38 9.62 13.20
CA TRP A 201 -10.47 8.29 12.60
C TRP A 201 -10.39 8.36 11.08
N ARG A 202 -9.96 7.24 10.50
CA ARG A 202 -10.04 6.96 9.07
C ARG A 202 -10.59 5.56 8.84
N GLN A 203 -11.41 5.42 7.81
CA GLN A 203 -11.82 4.14 7.25
C GLN A 203 -10.99 3.88 6.00
N TRP A 204 -10.66 2.62 5.79
CA TRP A 204 -9.81 2.23 4.67
C TRP A 204 -10.15 0.83 4.19
N ASN A 205 -10.26 0.69 2.87
CA ASN A 205 -10.45 -0.58 2.19
C ASN A 205 -9.39 -0.69 1.11
N SER A 206 -8.75 -1.85 0.96
CA SER A 206 -7.71 -2.04 -0.02
C SER A 206 -7.74 -3.41 -0.68
N LEU A 207 -7.18 -3.47 -1.86
CA LEU A 207 -6.90 -4.70 -2.58
C LEU A 207 -5.51 -4.58 -3.19
N LYS A 208 -4.57 -5.38 -2.66
CA LYS A 208 -3.17 -5.37 -3.04
C LYS A 208 -2.73 -6.76 -3.53
N ASN A 209 -1.84 -6.77 -4.51
CA ASN A 209 -1.07 -7.95 -4.88
C ASN A 209 0.36 -7.74 -4.40
N VAL A 210 0.85 -8.68 -3.64
CA VAL A 210 2.19 -8.69 -3.05
C VAL A 210 2.96 -9.83 -3.71
N LEU A 211 4.12 -9.53 -4.25
CA LEU A 211 4.99 -10.49 -4.90
C LEU A 211 6.36 -10.44 -4.23
N GLN A 212 6.87 -11.57 -3.77
CA GLN A 212 8.23 -11.67 -3.28
C GLN A 212 9.22 -11.65 -4.45
N ILE A 213 10.11 -10.67 -4.45
CA ILE A 213 11.09 -10.48 -5.53
C ILE A 213 12.51 -10.81 -5.12
N GLU A 214 12.82 -10.81 -3.81
CA GLU A 214 14.09 -11.25 -3.23
C GLU A 214 13.83 -12.10 -1.99
N GLY A 215 14.82 -12.88 -1.52
CA GLY A 215 14.71 -13.72 -0.34
C GLY A 215 14.10 -15.10 -0.60
N ASN A 216 13.72 -15.45 -1.84
CA ASN A 216 13.06 -16.73 -2.16
C ASN A 216 13.94 -17.97 -1.86
N GLY A 217 15.25 -17.81 -1.75
CA GLY A 217 16.19 -18.91 -1.44
C GLY A 217 16.41 -19.15 0.05
N THR A 218 15.95 -18.26 0.90
CA THR A 218 16.21 -18.21 2.34
C THR A 218 14.94 -18.37 3.17
N VAL A 219 14.19 -19.42 2.88
CA VAL A 219 12.81 -19.71 3.39
C VAL A 219 12.65 -19.51 4.90
N HIS A 220 13.72 -19.59 5.69
CA HIS A 220 13.69 -19.41 7.15
C HIS A 220 14.32 -18.10 7.63
N PHE A 221 14.64 -17.18 6.71
CA PHE A 221 15.30 -15.93 7.03
C PHE A 221 14.64 -14.75 6.31
N PRO A 222 13.49 -14.25 6.80
CA PRO A 222 12.69 -13.24 6.10
C PRO A 222 13.32 -11.83 6.10
N LEU A 223 14.44 -11.61 6.80
CA LEU A 223 15.07 -10.28 6.88
C LEU A 223 15.65 -9.79 5.55
N ASP A 224 15.90 -10.70 4.60
CA ASP A 224 16.34 -10.41 3.23
C ASP A 224 15.19 -10.41 2.22
N ASP A 225 13.95 -10.65 2.67
CA ASP A 225 12.79 -10.61 1.82
C ASP A 225 12.49 -9.19 1.32
N VAL A 226 12.25 -9.09 0.03
CA VAL A 226 11.77 -7.87 -0.61
C VAL A 226 10.49 -8.16 -1.35
N TYR A 227 9.49 -7.32 -1.13
CA TYR A 227 8.17 -7.43 -1.72
C TYR A 227 7.91 -6.28 -2.68
N LYS A 228 7.30 -6.62 -3.81
CA LYS A 228 6.74 -5.70 -4.79
C LYS A 228 5.23 -5.69 -4.61
N ILE A 229 4.65 -4.51 -4.37
CA ILE A 229 3.23 -4.34 -4.07
C ILE A 229 2.59 -3.50 -5.16
N THR A 230 1.44 -3.96 -5.66
CA THR A 230 0.56 -3.23 -6.59
C THR A 230 -0.88 -3.32 -6.11
N GLY A 231 -1.73 -2.43 -6.58
CA GLY A 231 -3.16 -2.46 -6.22
C GLY A 231 -3.73 -1.08 -5.97
N ASN A 232 -4.85 -1.05 -5.27
CA ASN A 232 -5.61 0.16 -5.01
C ASN A 232 -6.20 0.15 -3.60
N ALA A 233 -6.65 1.33 -3.17
CA ALA A 233 -7.44 1.47 -1.96
C ALA A 233 -8.44 2.62 -2.10
N HIS A 234 -9.33 2.73 -1.14
CA HIS A 234 -10.21 3.87 -0.96
C HIS A 234 -10.46 4.09 0.53
N GLY A 235 -10.61 5.34 0.91
CA GLY A 235 -10.78 5.70 2.30
C GLY A 235 -11.65 6.92 2.51
N SER A 236 -11.93 7.15 3.79
CA SER A 236 -12.56 8.36 4.29
C SER A 236 -12.06 8.66 5.70
N ASN A 237 -12.16 9.91 6.14
CA ASN A 237 -11.73 10.30 7.47
C ASN A 237 -12.74 11.15 8.22
N SER A 238 -12.46 11.41 9.51
CA SER A 238 -13.30 12.22 10.38
C SER A 238 -13.38 13.70 9.98
N GLY A 239 -12.54 14.17 9.06
CA GLY A 239 -12.62 15.48 8.44
C GLY A 239 -13.65 15.57 7.30
N GLY A 240 -14.35 14.45 7.00
CA GLY A 240 -15.33 14.37 5.91
C GLY A 240 -14.71 14.19 4.52
N HIS A 241 -13.41 13.91 4.45
CA HIS A 241 -12.71 13.68 3.18
C HIS A 241 -12.82 12.23 2.75
N THR A 242 -13.08 12.02 1.46
CA THR A 242 -13.06 10.71 0.81
C THR A 242 -12.01 10.70 -0.29
N TRP A 243 -11.36 9.57 -0.50
CA TRP A 243 -10.35 9.42 -1.55
C TRP A 243 -10.33 8.01 -2.14
N SER A 244 -9.75 7.90 -3.31
CA SER A 244 -9.29 6.64 -3.89
C SER A 244 -7.81 6.73 -4.19
N SER A 245 -7.12 5.61 -4.10
CA SER A 245 -5.69 5.52 -4.38
C SER A 245 -5.37 4.37 -5.33
N LEU A 246 -4.33 4.56 -6.14
CA LEU A 246 -3.82 3.58 -7.08
C LEU A 246 -2.29 3.59 -7.03
N VAL A 247 -1.69 2.42 -6.85
CA VAL A 247 -0.25 2.25 -7.02
C VAL A 247 0.09 2.42 -8.50
N VAL A 248 0.78 3.51 -8.84
CA VAL A 248 1.16 3.85 -10.23
C VAL A 248 2.60 3.48 -10.55
N ASP A 249 3.45 3.41 -9.52
CA ASP A 249 4.79 2.83 -9.57
C ASP A 249 4.85 1.79 -8.45
N PRO A 250 5.17 0.52 -8.74
CA PRO A 250 5.10 -0.54 -7.73
C PRO A 250 5.83 -0.18 -6.45
N LEU A 251 5.15 -0.40 -5.32
CA LEU A 251 5.76 -0.17 -4.02
C LEU A 251 6.75 -1.27 -3.71
N ILE A 252 7.89 -0.90 -3.17
CA ILE A 252 8.91 -1.83 -2.69
C ILE A 252 8.92 -1.78 -1.16
N LYS A 253 8.73 -2.97 -0.57
CA LYS A 253 8.78 -3.19 0.86
C LYS A 253 9.90 -4.18 1.17
N LYS A 254 10.87 -3.75 1.97
CA LYS A 254 11.86 -4.65 2.58
C LYS A 254 11.31 -5.13 3.91
N PHE A 255 11.34 -6.42 4.16
CA PHE A 255 10.84 -6.97 5.44
C PHE A 255 11.59 -6.38 6.65
N SER A 256 12.89 -6.15 6.51
CA SER A 256 13.72 -5.50 7.52
C SER A 256 13.44 -4.01 7.74
N CYS A 257 12.60 -3.39 6.91
CA CYS A 257 12.25 -1.97 7.03
C CYS A 257 10.79 -1.80 7.44
N ARG A 258 10.53 -0.95 8.42
CA ARG A 258 9.16 -0.63 8.88
C ARG A 258 8.31 0.01 7.79
N TRP A 259 8.94 0.76 6.88
CA TRP A 259 8.28 1.62 5.90
C TRP A 259 8.37 1.05 4.48
N ILE A 260 7.46 1.45 3.61
CA ILE A 260 7.65 1.34 2.17
C ILE A 260 8.89 2.17 1.82
N VAL A 261 9.79 1.61 1.03
CA VAL A 261 11.08 2.26 0.74
C VAL A 261 11.14 2.90 -0.65
N GLN A 262 10.21 2.53 -1.54
CA GLN A 262 10.18 3.04 -2.91
C GLN A 262 8.80 2.85 -3.54
N GLY A 263 8.51 3.60 -4.59
CA GLY A 263 7.31 3.50 -5.39
C GLY A 263 6.38 4.68 -5.20
N LYS A 264 5.27 4.70 -5.96
CA LYS A 264 4.38 5.85 -6.01
C LYS A 264 2.92 5.46 -5.99
N VAL A 265 2.15 6.24 -5.26
CA VAL A 265 0.69 6.11 -5.18
C VAL A 265 0.06 7.41 -5.68
N ARG A 266 -0.82 7.28 -6.66
CA ARG A 266 -1.72 8.38 -7.04
C ARG A 266 -2.94 8.34 -6.14
N LEU A 267 -3.27 9.46 -5.55
CA LEU A 267 -4.47 9.66 -4.76
C LEU A 267 -5.39 10.65 -5.48
N SER A 268 -6.66 10.31 -5.59
CA SER A 268 -7.70 11.16 -6.20
C SER A 268 -8.75 11.48 -5.14
N ARG A 269 -9.05 12.78 -4.98
CA ARG A 269 -10.02 13.34 -4.05
C ARG A 269 -10.73 14.54 -4.69
N ASP A 270 -12.05 14.53 -4.82
CA ASP A 270 -12.86 15.67 -5.30
C ASP A 270 -12.31 16.31 -6.60
N ASN A 271 -11.98 15.52 -7.61
CA ASN A 271 -11.33 15.95 -8.87
C ASN A 271 -9.91 16.53 -8.71
N ARG A 272 -9.29 16.35 -7.56
CA ARG A 272 -7.89 16.69 -7.30
C ARG A 272 -7.04 15.44 -7.23
N GLU A 273 -5.80 15.57 -7.66
CA GLU A 273 -4.83 14.48 -7.60
C GLU A 273 -3.62 14.88 -6.75
N ALA A 274 -3.14 13.92 -5.98
CA ALA A 274 -1.84 13.98 -5.34
C ALA A 274 -1.01 12.76 -5.75
N LEU A 275 0.30 12.91 -5.78
CA LEU A 275 1.23 11.83 -5.98
C LEU A 275 2.07 11.68 -4.72
N LEU A 276 1.92 10.55 -4.03
CA LEU A 276 2.74 10.16 -2.89
C LEU A 276 3.95 9.38 -3.42
N ASP A 277 5.14 9.85 -3.14
CA ASP A 277 6.42 9.27 -3.53
C ASP A 277 7.16 8.80 -2.27
N TYR A 278 7.42 7.51 -2.16
CA TYR A 278 8.13 6.88 -1.03
C TYR A 278 9.65 6.89 -1.18
N GLY A 279 10.16 7.55 -2.23
CA GLY A 279 11.60 7.73 -2.42
C GLY A 279 12.28 6.64 -3.26
N ASN A 280 13.55 6.37 -2.97
CA ASN A 280 14.49 5.67 -3.85
C ASN A 280 15.03 4.34 -3.29
N GLY A 281 14.44 3.79 -2.25
CA GLY A 281 14.85 2.51 -1.65
C GLY A 281 15.59 2.63 -0.33
N THR A 282 15.74 3.85 0.22
CA THR A 282 16.28 4.08 1.57
C THR A 282 15.24 3.68 2.61
N CYS A 283 15.68 3.01 3.69
CA CYS A 283 14.81 2.70 4.81
C CYS A 283 14.73 3.90 5.75
N ASP A 284 13.76 4.76 5.54
CA ASP A 284 13.47 5.90 6.41
C ASP A 284 11.94 6.08 6.53
N ASN A 285 11.52 7.06 7.31
CA ASN A 285 10.12 7.37 7.53
C ASN A 285 9.68 8.64 6.78
N VAL A 286 10.36 8.98 5.70
CA VAL A 286 10.09 10.18 4.91
C VAL A 286 9.41 9.81 3.60
N ALA A 287 8.36 10.56 3.25
CA ALA A 287 7.75 10.52 1.93
C ALA A 287 7.44 11.94 1.46
N VAL A 288 7.22 12.09 0.16
CA VAL A 288 6.90 13.38 -0.44
C VAL A 288 5.53 13.29 -1.12
N ILE A 289 4.64 14.21 -0.78
CA ILE A 289 3.36 14.38 -1.45
C ILE A 289 3.49 15.52 -2.45
N PHE A 290 3.23 15.26 -3.72
CA PHE A 290 3.14 16.30 -4.75
C PHE A 290 1.67 16.65 -4.98
N ILE A 291 1.30 17.90 -4.74
CA ILE A 291 -0.03 18.46 -5.02
C ILE A 291 0.17 19.59 -6.03
N ASN A 292 -0.43 19.48 -7.22
CA ASN A 292 -0.21 20.44 -8.32
C ASN A 292 1.28 20.70 -8.63
N GLY A 293 2.12 19.66 -8.48
CA GLY A 293 3.56 19.76 -8.68
C GLY A 293 4.35 20.38 -7.53
N VAL A 294 3.70 20.83 -6.47
CA VAL A 294 4.34 21.38 -5.25
C VAL A 294 4.63 20.25 -4.29
N PRO A 295 5.89 20.05 -3.85
CA PRO A 295 6.26 19.00 -2.91
C PRO A 295 5.95 19.39 -1.47
N HIS A 296 5.40 18.42 -0.70
CA HIS A 296 5.16 18.49 0.74
C HIS A 296 5.79 17.27 1.38
N ILE A 297 6.80 17.48 2.22
CA ILE A 297 7.48 16.40 2.94
C ILE A 297 6.59 15.99 4.11
N ILE A 298 6.40 14.67 4.26
CA ILE A 298 5.70 14.08 5.41
C ILE A 298 6.60 13.08 6.12
N THR A 299 6.33 12.90 7.40
CA THR A 299 6.92 11.85 8.25
C THR A 299 5.85 10.82 8.57
N LEU A 300 6.14 9.54 8.27
CA LEU A 300 5.25 8.40 8.42
C LEU A 300 5.30 7.81 9.83
#